data_619d2bfe523d46e78047310ce1c9eee5
#
_entry.id   619d2bfe523d46e78047310ce1c9eee5
#
_cell.length_a   1.000
_cell.length_b   1.000
_cell.length_c   1.000
_cell.angle_alpha   90.00
_cell.angle_beta   90.00
_cell.angle_gamma   90.00
#
_symmetry.space_group_name_H-M   'P 1'
#
loop_
_entity.id
_entity.type
_entity.pdbx_description
1 polymer ?
#
loop_
_entity_poly.entity_id
_entity_poly.type
_entity_poly.pdbx_seq_one_letter_code
_entity_poly.pdbx_strand_id
1 'polypeptide(L)'
;MTESELIERITDMRDENRRYEKEIADLEKIVERLDAEKTELKDIKADLEDSNRHLSERVKMLEHKRDELIDELKRVGGDKERDIVVGQLMAYRQMFRMILYRGKE
;
A
#
# COMPACT_ATOMS: atom_id res chain seq x y z
N MET A 1 -53.07 3.36 -36.26
CA MET A 1 -52.70 4.01 -35.00
C MET A 1 -53.41 5.34 -34.90
N THR A 2 -54.12 5.58 -33.81
CA THR A 2 -54.85 6.85 -33.62
C THR A 2 -53.86 7.93 -33.12
N GLU A 3 -54.26 9.18 -33.25
CA GLU A 3 -53.50 10.33 -32.75
C GLU A 3 -53.25 10.24 -31.24
N SER A 4 -54.24 9.76 -30.50
CA SER A 4 -54.15 9.55 -29.04
C SER A 4 -53.11 8.50 -28.68
N GLU A 5 -53.06 7.40 -29.44
CA GLU A 5 -52.07 6.35 -29.23
C GLU A 5 -50.67 6.83 -29.54
N LEU A 6 -50.48 7.65 -30.55
CA LEU A 6 -49.19 8.26 -30.90
C LEU A 6 -48.70 9.19 -29.81
N ILE A 7 -49.58 10.01 -29.24
CA ILE A 7 -49.27 10.94 -28.13
C ILE A 7 -48.85 10.17 -26.91
N GLU A 8 -49.54 9.09 -26.55
CA GLU A 8 -49.18 8.22 -25.42
C GLU A 8 -47.79 7.62 -25.62
N ARG A 9 -47.53 7.12 -26.82
CA ARG A 9 -46.22 6.53 -27.13
C ARG A 9 -45.06 7.52 -27.04
N ILE A 10 -45.28 8.73 -27.55
CA ILE A 10 -44.30 9.81 -27.47
C ILE A 10 -44.02 10.18 -26.01
N THR A 11 -45.09 10.28 -25.20
CA THR A 11 -44.96 10.58 -23.77
C THR A 11 -44.18 9.50 -23.03
N ASP A 12 -44.50 8.23 -23.27
CA ASP A 12 -43.83 7.10 -22.67
C ASP A 12 -42.35 7.07 -23.05
N MET A 13 -42.04 7.32 -24.32
CA MET A 13 -40.63 7.38 -24.81
C MET A 13 -39.85 8.53 -24.18
N ARG A 14 -40.48 9.69 -23.99
CA ARG A 14 -39.85 10.83 -23.29
C ARG A 14 -39.55 10.50 -21.85
N ASP A 15 -40.48 9.84 -21.15
CA ASP A 15 -40.29 9.45 -19.76
C ASP A 15 -39.19 8.42 -19.61
N GLU A 16 -39.12 7.46 -20.53
CA GLU A 16 -38.03 6.50 -20.57
C GLU A 16 -36.67 7.17 -20.83
N ASN A 17 -36.63 8.10 -21.78
CA ASN A 17 -35.42 8.84 -22.11
C ASN A 17 -34.93 9.66 -20.93
N ARG A 18 -35.82 10.32 -20.18
CA ARG A 18 -35.44 11.03 -18.97
C ARG A 18 -34.84 10.11 -17.92
N ARG A 19 -35.41 8.93 -17.78
CA ARG A 19 -34.91 7.90 -16.84
C ARG A 19 -33.51 7.45 -17.22
N TYR A 20 -33.30 7.17 -18.51
CA TYR A 20 -31.99 6.77 -19.01
C TYR A 20 -30.95 7.89 -18.89
N GLU A 21 -31.32 9.12 -19.17
CA GLU A 21 -30.46 10.29 -18.98
C GLU A 21 -30.02 10.43 -17.53
N LYS A 22 -30.92 10.22 -16.60
CA LYS A 22 -30.61 10.26 -15.17
C LYS A 22 -29.67 9.13 -14.78
N GLU A 23 -29.92 7.92 -15.27
CA GLU A 23 -29.04 6.77 -15.02
C GLU A 23 -27.65 7.00 -15.58
N ILE A 24 -27.55 7.54 -16.78
CA ILE A 24 -26.27 7.90 -17.40
C ILE A 24 -25.52 8.92 -16.57
N ALA A 25 -26.20 9.96 -16.10
CA ALA A 25 -25.60 10.99 -15.25
C ALA A 25 -25.09 10.41 -13.93
N ASP A 26 -25.85 9.51 -13.31
CA ASP A 26 -25.48 8.84 -12.07
C ASP A 26 -24.26 7.93 -12.29
N LEU A 27 -24.22 7.18 -13.39
CA LEU A 27 -23.11 6.34 -13.76
C LEU A 27 -21.85 7.15 -14.06
N GLU A 28 -21.97 8.28 -14.72
CA GLU A 28 -20.84 9.17 -14.98
C GLU A 28 -20.21 9.67 -13.70
N LYS A 29 -21.02 10.02 -12.69
CA LYS A 29 -20.53 10.41 -11.36
C LYS A 29 -19.78 9.27 -10.67
N ILE A 30 -20.29 8.05 -10.79
CA ILE A 30 -19.64 6.87 -10.22
C ILE A 30 -18.29 6.63 -10.89
N VAL A 31 -18.22 6.74 -12.22
CA VAL A 31 -16.98 6.59 -12.99
C VAL A 31 -15.95 7.64 -12.57
N GLU A 32 -16.35 8.90 -12.44
CA GLU A 32 -15.46 9.97 -11.97
C GLU A 32 -14.90 9.69 -10.59
N ARG A 33 -15.75 9.23 -9.66
CA ARG A 33 -15.32 8.87 -8.31
C ARG A 33 -14.35 7.70 -8.31
N LEU A 34 -14.63 6.67 -9.10
CA LEU A 34 -13.75 5.50 -9.22
C LEU A 34 -12.40 5.86 -9.83
N ASP A 35 -12.37 6.76 -10.82
CA ASP A 35 -11.12 7.24 -11.40
C ASP A 35 -10.28 8.01 -10.38
N ALA A 36 -10.92 8.86 -9.57
CA ALA A 36 -10.25 9.59 -8.49
C ALA A 36 -9.68 8.63 -7.44
N GLU A 37 -10.46 7.64 -7.01
CA GLU A 37 -10.01 6.61 -6.06
C GLU A 37 -8.86 5.79 -6.63
N LYS A 38 -8.92 5.44 -7.91
CA LYS A 38 -7.86 4.71 -8.60
C LYS A 38 -6.55 5.49 -8.61
N THR A 39 -6.60 6.79 -8.88
CA THR A 39 -5.42 7.66 -8.86
C THR A 39 -4.84 7.73 -7.46
N GLU A 40 -5.67 7.92 -6.45
CA GLU A 40 -5.26 7.94 -5.04
C GLU A 40 -4.58 6.62 -4.64
N LEU A 41 -5.16 5.48 -5.02
CA LEU A 41 -4.57 4.17 -4.73
C LEU A 41 -3.24 3.95 -5.42
N LYS A 42 -3.05 4.46 -6.62
CA LYS A 42 -1.75 4.43 -7.31
C LYS A 42 -0.69 5.22 -6.55
N ASP A 43 -1.04 6.39 -6.03
CA ASP A 43 -0.12 7.22 -5.25
C ASP A 43 0.26 6.51 -3.94
N ILE A 44 -0.70 5.95 -3.24
CA ILE A 44 -0.47 5.17 -2.02
C ILE A 44 0.44 3.97 -2.31
N LYS A 45 0.20 3.26 -3.39
CA LYS A 45 1.02 2.13 -3.81
C LYS A 45 2.47 2.55 -4.06
N ALA A 46 2.68 3.67 -4.75
CA ALA A 46 4.02 4.20 -5.00
C ALA A 46 4.74 4.54 -3.70
N ASP A 47 4.05 5.19 -2.77
CA ASP A 47 4.59 5.54 -1.45
C ASP A 47 4.96 4.29 -0.65
N LEU A 48 4.12 3.27 -0.69
CA LEU A 48 4.40 2.00 -0.01
C LEU A 48 5.58 1.26 -0.62
N GLU A 49 5.72 1.29 -1.93
CA GLU A 49 6.86 0.68 -2.63
C GLU A 49 8.17 1.38 -2.23
N ASP A 50 8.17 2.70 -2.14
CA ASP A 50 9.32 3.48 -1.67
C ASP A 50 9.67 3.15 -0.23
N SER A 51 8.68 3.11 0.65
CA SER A 51 8.88 2.75 2.06
C SER A 51 9.44 1.34 2.20
N ASN A 52 8.92 0.39 1.43
CA ASN A 52 9.42 -0.98 1.43
C ASN A 52 10.87 -1.08 0.96
N ARG A 53 11.24 -0.28 -0.03
CA ARG A 53 12.63 -0.22 -0.52
C ARG A 53 13.56 0.30 0.57
N HIS A 54 13.19 1.38 1.24
CA HIS A 54 13.97 1.93 2.35
C HIS A 54 14.12 0.94 3.49
N LEU A 55 13.05 0.24 3.85
CA LEU A 55 13.09 -0.78 4.89
C LEU A 55 13.98 -1.96 4.49
N SER A 56 13.91 -2.38 3.24
CA SER A 56 14.75 -3.46 2.71
C SER A 56 16.24 -3.10 2.76
N GLU A 57 16.60 -1.87 2.36
CA GLU A 57 17.97 -1.37 2.44
C GLU A 57 18.46 -1.31 3.88
N ARG A 58 17.61 -0.87 4.79
CA ARG A 58 17.92 -0.80 6.21
C ARG A 58 18.14 -2.18 6.82
N VAL A 59 17.34 -3.15 6.43
CA VAL A 59 17.51 -4.54 6.85
C VAL A 59 18.86 -5.10 6.36
N LYS A 60 19.21 -4.85 5.11
CA LYS A 60 20.52 -5.28 4.55
C LYS A 60 21.68 -4.66 5.32
N MET A 61 21.58 -3.38 5.66
CA MET A 61 22.61 -2.68 6.42
C MET A 61 22.77 -3.28 7.82
N LEU A 62 21.65 -3.60 8.48
CA LEU A 62 21.67 -4.23 9.80
C LEU A 62 22.21 -5.66 9.74
N GLU A 63 21.89 -6.41 8.70
CA GLU A 63 22.46 -7.75 8.47
C GLU A 63 23.97 -7.68 8.33
N HIS A 64 24.47 -6.71 7.57
CA HIS A 64 25.91 -6.51 7.39
C HIS A 64 26.59 -6.18 8.73
N LYS A 65 26.00 -5.30 9.53
CA LYS A 65 26.49 -4.98 10.88
C LYS A 65 26.50 -6.20 11.80
N ARG A 66 25.46 -7.00 11.74
CA ARG A 66 25.37 -8.25 12.49
C ARG A 66 26.52 -9.19 12.09
N ASP A 67 26.79 -9.34 10.81
CA ASP A 67 27.83 -10.23 10.31
C ASP A 67 29.22 -9.74 10.73
N GLU A 68 29.46 -8.43 10.70
CA GLU A 68 30.70 -7.82 11.21
C GLU A 68 30.90 -8.13 12.70
N LEU A 69 29.83 -8.02 13.51
CA LEU A 69 29.91 -8.32 14.94
C LEU A 69 30.15 -9.80 15.21
N ILE A 70 29.57 -10.67 14.42
CA ILE A 70 29.83 -12.12 14.50
C ILE A 70 31.30 -12.42 14.20
N ASP A 71 31.87 -11.77 13.20
CA ASP A 71 33.29 -11.95 12.85
C ASP A 71 34.20 -11.42 13.95
N GLU A 72 33.84 -10.27 14.56
CA GLU A 72 34.57 -9.75 15.72
C GLU A 72 34.51 -10.73 16.89
N LEU A 73 33.34 -11.27 17.19
CA LEU A 73 33.14 -12.25 18.25
C LEU A 73 34.04 -13.48 18.08
N LYS A 74 34.22 -13.94 16.83
CA LYS A 74 35.08 -15.06 16.51
C LYS A 74 36.58 -14.74 16.72
N ARG A 75 36.97 -13.47 16.53
CA ARG A 75 38.34 -13.01 16.68
C ARG A 75 38.72 -12.68 18.11
N VAL A 76 37.72 -12.29 18.92
CA VAL A 76 37.94 -11.85 20.29
C VAL A 76 38.18 -13.06 21.21
N GLY A 77 39.33 -13.07 21.89
CA GLY A 77 39.74 -14.14 22.81
C GLY A 77 39.44 -13.88 24.28
N GLY A 78 39.00 -12.68 24.65
CA GLY A 78 38.74 -12.28 26.02
C GLY A 78 37.23 -12.24 26.36
N ASP A 79 36.87 -12.66 27.59
CA ASP A 79 35.48 -12.75 28.01
C ASP A 79 34.76 -11.40 28.01
N LYS A 80 35.47 -10.33 28.49
CA LYS A 80 34.88 -8.98 28.51
C LYS A 80 34.52 -8.43 27.12
N GLU A 81 35.42 -8.60 26.19
CA GLU A 81 35.21 -8.14 24.82
C GLU A 81 34.12 -8.96 24.15
N ARG A 82 34.03 -10.25 24.43
CA ARG A 82 32.98 -11.13 23.95
C ARG A 82 31.61 -10.67 24.47
N ASP A 83 31.50 -10.30 25.74
CA ASP A 83 30.26 -9.83 26.34
C ASP A 83 29.78 -8.51 25.71
N ILE A 84 30.68 -7.58 25.40
CA ILE A 84 30.36 -6.33 24.70
C ILE A 84 29.79 -6.62 23.32
N VAL A 85 30.44 -7.48 22.54
CA VAL A 85 30.00 -7.86 21.20
C VAL A 85 28.67 -8.56 21.23
N VAL A 86 28.43 -9.47 22.18
CA VAL A 86 27.15 -10.14 22.38
C VAL A 86 26.05 -9.12 22.70
N GLY A 87 26.33 -8.15 23.58
CA GLY A 87 25.38 -7.08 23.90
C GLY A 87 24.98 -6.26 22.67
N GLN A 88 25.95 -5.91 21.81
CA GLN A 88 25.68 -5.20 20.56
C GLN A 88 24.85 -6.04 19.59
N LEU A 89 25.16 -7.33 19.47
CA LEU A 89 24.40 -8.27 18.65
C LEU A 89 22.94 -8.36 19.10
N MET A 90 22.70 -8.42 20.38
CA MET A 90 21.33 -8.46 20.94
C MET A 90 20.56 -7.16 20.62
N ALA A 91 21.21 -6.01 20.72
CA ALA A 91 20.62 -4.72 20.37
C ALA A 91 20.20 -4.68 18.89
N TYR A 92 21.07 -5.13 17.98
CA TYR A 92 20.73 -5.21 16.56
C TYR A 92 19.60 -6.20 16.28
N ARG A 93 19.57 -7.32 17.00
CA ARG A 93 18.47 -8.30 16.92
C ARG A 93 17.13 -7.68 17.29
N GLN A 94 17.10 -6.88 18.34
CA GLN A 94 15.88 -6.17 18.74
C GLN A 94 15.44 -5.16 17.68
N MET A 95 16.39 -4.41 17.11
CA MET A 95 16.10 -3.49 16.00
C MET A 95 15.52 -4.22 14.81
N PHE A 96 16.05 -5.38 14.45
CA PHE A 96 15.52 -6.25 13.39
C PHE A 96 14.08 -6.63 13.64
N ARG A 97 13.77 -7.09 14.84
CA ARG A 97 12.40 -7.46 15.22
C ARG A 97 11.44 -6.29 15.12
N MET A 98 11.86 -5.10 15.54
CA MET A 98 11.04 -3.89 15.44
C MET A 98 10.74 -3.53 14.00
N ILE A 99 11.72 -3.60 13.11
CA ILE A 99 11.56 -3.31 11.67
C ILE A 99 10.62 -4.34 11.03
N LEU A 100 10.82 -5.63 11.28
CA LEU A 100 9.97 -6.70 10.75
C LEU A 100 8.53 -6.60 11.27
N TYR A 101 8.38 -6.27 12.54
CA TYR A 101 7.05 -6.09 13.15
C TYR A 101 6.30 -4.93 12.51
N ARG A 102 6.96 -3.79 12.30
CA ARG A 102 6.36 -2.64 11.61
C ARG A 102 6.00 -2.95 10.17
N GLY A 103 6.80 -3.76 9.50
CA GLY A 103 6.53 -4.17 8.13
C GLY A 103 5.31 -5.07 7.96
N LYS A 104 4.81 -5.67 9.04
CA LYS A 104 3.61 -6.52 9.05
C LYS A 104 2.32 -5.76 9.36
N GLU A 105 2.42 -4.57 9.85
CA GLU A 105 1.27 -3.70 10.07
C GLU A 105 0.92 -2.97 8.77
#